data_62e8920f129c7f855b3be50671946ad5
#
_entry.id   62e8920f129c7f855b3be50671946ad5
#
_cell.length_a   1.000
_cell.length_b   1.000
_cell.length_c   1.000
_cell.angle_alpha   90.00
_cell.angle_beta   90.00
_cell.angle_gamma   90.00
#
_symmetry.space_group_name_H-M   'P 1'
#
loop_
_entity.id
_entity.type
_entity.pdbx_description
1 polymer ?
#
loop_
_entity_poly.entity_id
_entity_poly.type
_entity_poly.pdbx_seq_one_letter_code
_entity_poly.pdbx_strand_id
1 'polypeptide(L)'
;MADLNDLHARLVADLDTPEGIRAAFAAHPRHRFIPDMIWPSAMGLPLYRTADPEKWARIVYTDDAVTTQANDGGSGPVNRPTSSSSAPQLMADMIDAANIAPGMRVLEIGTGTGWNAAILSTLVGPAGSVTSVEIDPGVAAAARERLARTGVRVVTGTTAPGTDTYDAAIATCAVSNVPLEWTERLGQDAPLVVPWTPYADSGPTPIVVLRETGDVLAGPFVRDAAFMRNRVQRAPRQRFPGTGAEPDGVGRFPLGSVELLDRDLLTRLVLACPSMRIDVGGRPWNGQSAPVVALGAGDSWVYIWPDGTVTYGGDASLLERFTAGYELLDGADWPGLDEFSLEVDSEAEVCRVRAPFGAWEHRVGR
;
A
#
# COMPACT_ATOMS: atom_id res chain seq x y z
N MET A 1 7.55 17.96 -28.08
CA MET A 1 6.71 17.64 -26.92
C MET A 1 6.08 16.28 -27.14
N ALA A 2 6.23 15.35 -26.22
CA ALA A 2 5.51 14.09 -26.29
C ALA A 2 4.00 14.37 -26.29
N ASP A 3 3.26 13.74 -27.20
CA ASP A 3 1.80 13.83 -27.18
C ASP A 3 1.27 13.07 -25.97
N LEU A 4 0.59 13.79 -25.08
CA LEU A 4 0.03 13.19 -23.86
C LEU A 4 -1.05 12.16 -24.16
N ASN A 5 -1.75 12.28 -25.30
CA ASN A 5 -2.75 11.32 -25.69
C ASN A 5 -2.09 10.03 -26.20
N ASP A 6 -0.97 10.12 -26.93
CA ASP A 6 -0.20 8.95 -27.36
C ASP A 6 0.39 8.20 -26.14
N LEU A 7 0.93 8.94 -25.16
CA LEU A 7 1.44 8.33 -23.93
C LEU A 7 0.32 7.65 -23.13
N HIS A 8 -0.86 8.29 -23.06
CA HIS A 8 -2.04 7.71 -22.43
C HIS A 8 -2.48 6.41 -23.13
N ALA A 9 -2.59 6.44 -24.44
CA ALA A 9 -3.02 5.29 -25.23
C ALA A 9 -2.06 4.09 -25.06
N ARG A 10 -0.75 4.34 -25.01
CA ARG A 10 0.25 3.29 -24.74
C ARG A 10 0.09 2.72 -23.35
N LEU A 11 0.04 3.58 -22.32
CA LEU A 11 -0.15 3.11 -20.95
C LEU A 11 -1.39 2.21 -20.83
N VAL A 12 -2.51 2.60 -21.44
CA VAL A 12 -3.75 1.82 -21.39
C VAL A 12 -3.62 0.51 -22.16
N ALA A 13 -2.93 0.51 -23.30
CA ALA A 13 -2.70 -0.71 -24.09
C ALA A 13 -1.82 -1.73 -23.36
N ASP A 14 -0.88 -1.25 -22.54
CA ASP A 14 0.06 -2.09 -21.80
C ASP A 14 -0.55 -2.69 -20.51
N LEU A 15 -1.76 -2.24 -20.08
CA LEU A 15 -2.42 -2.80 -18.91
C LEU A 15 -2.89 -4.24 -19.16
N ASP A 16 -2.50 -5.16 -18.30
CA ASP A 16 -3.03 -6.51 -18.24
C ASP A 16 -4.29 -6.52 -17.37
N THR A 17 -5.45 -6.36 -18.03
CA THR A 17 -6.73 -6.18 -17.33
C THR A 17 -7.91 -6.49 -18.26
N PRO A 18 -9.08 -6.89 -17.73
CA PRO A 18 -10.31 -7.04 -18.51
C PRO A 18 -10.66 -5.81 -19.34
N GLU A 19 -11.25 -6.02 -20.52
CA GLU A 19 -11.55 -4.96 -21.49
C GLU A 19 -12.44 -3.85 -20.92
N GLY A 20 -13.41 -4.18 -20.05
CA GLY A 20 -14.25 -3.19 -19.38
C GLY A 20 -13.45 -2.23 -18.49
N ILE A 21 -12.48 -2.75 -17.74
CA ILE A 21 -11.58 -1.96 -16.90
C ILE A 21 -10.65 -1.13 -17.79
N ARG A 22 -10.05 -1.72 -18.83
CA ARG A 22 -9.21 -1.04 -19.82
C ARG A 22 -9.94 0.16 -20.45
N ALA A 23 -11.20 -0.02 -20.86
CA ALA A 23 -12.03 1.03 -21.43
C ALA A 23 -12.30 2.17 -20.43
N ALA A 24 -12.48 1.86 -19.14
CA ALA A 24 -12.64 2.87 -18.11
C ALA A 24 -11.34 3.68 -17.89
N PHE A 25 -10.17 3.04 -17.93
CA PHE A 25 -8.88 3.75 -17.91
C PHE A 25 -8.72 4.65 -19.14
N ALA A 26 -9.08 4.18 -20.32
CA ALA A 26 -9.01 4.94 -21.57
C ALA A 26 -9.86 6.22 -21.52
N ALA A 27 -11.00 6.20 -20.84
CA ALA A 27 -11.88 7.35 -20.68
C ALA A 27 -11.29 8.47 -19.81
N HIS A 28 -10.30 8.17 -18.97
CA HIS A 28 -9.76 9.09 -17.96
C HIS A 28 -8.24 9.30 -18.10
N PRO A 29 -7.75 10.17 -19.02
CA PRO A 29 -6.33 10.45 -19.16
C PRO A 29 -5.69 10.91 -17.85
N ARG A 30 -4.68 10.15 -17.37
CA ARG A 30 -4.06 10.31 -16.04
C ARG A 30 -3.54 11.74 -15.80
N HIS A 31 -2.99 12.38 -16.84
CA HIS A 31 -2.45 13.73 -16.76
C HIS A 31 -3.49 14.80 -16.36
N ARG A 32 -4.78 14.53 -16.52
CA ARG A 32 -5.86 15.46 -16.10
C ARG A 32 -6.08 15.46 -14.59
N PHE A 33 -5.57 14.45 -13.89
CA PHE A 33 -5.71 14.26 -12.45
C PHE A 33 -4.41 14.57 -11.70
N ILE A 34 -3.27 14.58 -12.38
CA ILE A 34 -1.97 14.87 -11.77
C ILE A 34 -1.74 16.37 -11.70
N PRO A 35 -1.35 16.94 -10.53
CA PRO A 35 -0.99 18.36 -10.43
C PRO A 35 0.28 18.69 -11.21
N ASP A 36 0.48 19.98 -11.49
CA ASP A 36 1.70 20.45 -12.18
C ASP A 36 2.98 20.16 -11.39
N MET A 37 2.91 20.14 -10.06
CA MET A 37 4.04 19.78 -9.19
C MET A 37 3.91 18.34 -8.70
N ILE A 38 4.96 17.55 -8.94
CA ILE A 38 5.09 16.15 -8.49
C ILE A 38 6.46 15.91 -7.86
N TRP A 39 6.60 14.81 -7.11
CA TRP A 39 7.89 14.34 -6.59
C TRP A 39 8.28 13.05 -7.30
N PRO A 40 9.30 13.07 -8.18
CA PRO A 40 9.79 11.86 -8.89
C PRO A 40 10.36 10.80 -7.95
N SER A 41 10.84 11.22 -6.78
CA SER A 41 11.29 10.32 -5.71
C SER A 41 11.08 10.97 -4.35
N ALA A 42 10.94 10.15 -3.30
CA ALA A 42 10.77 10.62 -1.92
C ALA A 42 11.95 11.46 -1.39
N MET A 43 13.14 11.28 -1.96
CA MET A 43 14.37 11.99 -1.56
C MET A 43 14.72 13.15 -2.49
N GLY A 44 13.94 13.36 -3.56
CA GLY A 44 14.24 14.32 -4.61
C GLY A 44 13.56 15.68 -4.44
N LEU A 45 14.00 16.63 -5.26
CA LEU A 45 13.32 17.92 -5.43
C LEU A 45 12.00 17.72 -6.19
N PRO A 46 11.00 18.61 -5.96
CA PRO A 46 9.78 18.58 -6.74
C PRO A 46 10.08 18.90 -8.21
N LEU A 47 9.35 18.27 -9.10
CA LEU A 47 9.36 18.53 -10.53
C LEU A 47 8.10 19.30 -10.90
N TYR A 48 8.29 20.45 -11.56
CA TYR A 48 7.21 21.25 -12.10
C TYR A 48 7.03 20.97 -13.59
N ARG A 49 5.79 20.75 -14.02
CA ARG A 49 5.44 20.54 -15.43
C ARG A 49 5.93 21.68 -16.33
N THR A 50 5.89 22.92 -15.84
CA THR A 50 6.38 24.11 -16.55
C THR A 50 7.88 24.14 -16.71
N ALA A 51 8.66 23.52 -15.81
CA ALA A 51 10.11 23.48 -15.86
C ALA A 51 10.65 22.38 -16.79
N ASP A 52 10.03 21.20 -16.77
CA ASP A 52 10.38 20.09 -17.67
C ASP A 52 9.12 19.28 -18.02
N PRO A 53 8.36 19.73 -19.03
CA PRO A 53 7.10 19.10 -19.43
C PRO A 53 7.28 17.67 -19.97
N GLU A 54 8.42 17.38 -20.60
CA GLU A 54 8.68 16.05 -21.16
C GLU A 54 9.00 15.03 -20.09
N LYS A 55 9.83 15.40 -19.12
CA LYS A 55 10.13 14.54 -17.97
C LYS A 55 8.88 14.31 -17.12
N TRP A 56 8.09 15.38 -16.88
CA TRP A 56 6.83 15.28 -16.17
C TRP A 56 5.88 14.30 -16.87
N ALA A 57 5.70 14.44 -18.19
CA ALA A 57 4.82 13.57 -18.97
C ALA A 57 5.27 12.09 -18.92
N ARG A 58 6.57 11.82 -19.05
CA ARG A 58 7.11 10.46 -18.94
C ARG A 58 6.80 9.84 -17.60
N ILE A 59 7.00 10.57 -16.49
CA ILE A 59 6.72 10.08 -15.13
C ILE A 59 5.22 9.81 -14.95
N VAL A 60 4.37 10.71 -15.42
CA VAL A 60 2.90 10.56 -15.30
C VAL A 60 2.40 9.30 -16.03
N TYR A 61 3.08 8.89 -17.10
CA TYR A 61 2.67 7.77 -17.93
C TYR A 61 3.57 6.52 -17.82
N THR A 62 4.34 6.41 -16.73
CA THR A 62 4.90 5.12 -16.30
C THR A 62 3.89 4.34 -15.47
N ASP A 63 4.00 3.01 -15.48
CA ASP A 63 3.26 2.16 -14.54
C ASP A 63 3.93 2.20 -13.17
N ASP A 64 3.89 3.36 -12.55
CA ASP A 64 4.42 3.60 -11.19
C ASP A 64 3.57 4.64 -10.46
N ALA A 65 3.73 4.70 -9.14
CA ALA A 65 3.07 5.70 -8.31
C ALA A 65 3.70 7.09 -8.51
N VAL A 66 2.86 8.10 -8.69
CA VAL A 66 3.29 9.51 -8.78
C VAL A 66 2.93 10.23 -7.49
N THR A 67 3.93 10.60 -6.70
CA THR A 67 3.71 11.38 -5.46
C THR A 67 3.26 12.79 -5.82
N THR A 68 2.12 13.22 -5.26
CA THR A 68 1.46 14.50 -5.53
C THR A 68 1.38 15.41 -4.32
N GLN A 69 1.65 14.89 -3.12
CA GLN A 69 1.80 15.65 -1.88
C GLN A 69 2.88 15.00 -1.01
N ALA A 70 3.67 15.82 -0.35
CA ALA A 70 4.62 15.40 0.67
C ALA A 70 4.35 16.14 1.98
N ASN A 71 4.70 15.52 3.12
CA ASN A 71 4.67 16.10 4.46
C ASN A 71 3.30 16.72 4.84
N ASP A 72 2.19 16.10 4.37
CA ASP A 72 0.83 16.60 4.57
C ASP A 72 0.64 18.06 4.07
N GLY A 73 1.34 18.41 2.98
CA GLY A 73 1.36 19.76 2.42
C GLY A 73 2.31 20.74 3.10
N GLY A 74 3.00 20.31 4.16
CA GLY A 74 3.99 21.10 4.88
C GLY A 74 5.42 20.96 4.33
N SER A 75 6.37 21.55 5.04
CA SER A 75 7.81 21.42 4.76
C SER A 75 8.49 20.51 5.78
N GLY A 76 9.59 19.86 5.38
CA GLY A 76 10.38 19.01 6.26
C GLY A 76 11.76 18.70 5.68
N PRO A 77 12.68 18.16 6.49
CA PRO A 77 14.04 17.83 6.04
C PRO A 77 14.06 16.68 5.02
N VAL A 78 13.01 15.89 4.98
CA VAL A 78 12.80 14.78 4.03
C VAL A 78 11.37 14.85 3.53
N ASN A 79 11.15 14.70 2.23
CA ASN A 79 9.83 14.67 1.64
C ASN A 79 9.18 13.30 1.86
N ARG A 80 8.37 13.18 2.92
CA ARG A 80 7.57 11.99 3.15
C ARG A 80 6.33 12.03 2.22
N PRO A 81 6.14 11.07 1.32
CA PRO A 81 4.93 11.00 0.50
C PRO A 81 3.68 10.89 1.37
N THR A 82 2.67 11.71 1.09
CA THR A 82 1.40 11.75 1.83
C THR A 82 0.17 11.74 0.96
N SER A 83 0.32 11.95 -0.35
CA SER A 83 -0.68 11.65 -1.37
C SER A 83 0.03 11.29 -2.68
N SER A 84 -0.56 10.37 -3.46
CA SER A 84 -0.07 9.98 -4.78
C SER A 84 -1.23 9.64 -5.71
N SER A 85 -0.92 9.54 -7.00
CA SER A 85 -1.69 8.73 -7.94
C SER A 85 -1.00 7.38 -8.00
N SER A 86 -1.68 6.31 -7.62
CA SER A 86 -1.13 4.96 -7.57
C SER A 86 -0.74 4.43 -8.95
N ALA A 87 0.08 3.37 -8.99
CA ALA A 87 0.47 2.71 -10.24
C ALA A 87 -0.78 2.20 -10.99
N PRO A 88 -0.86 2.43 -12.30
CA PRO A 88 -2.02 2.07 -13.11
C PRO A 88 -2.39 0.59 -13.05
N GLN A 89 -1.42 -0.32 -13.23
CA GLN A 89 -1.67 -1.76 -13.17
C GLN A 89 -2.17 -2.20 -11.79
N LEU A 90 -1.58 -1.63 -10.72
CA LEU A 90 -2.01 -1.93 -9.36
C LEU A 90 -3.48 -1.52 -9.11
N MET A 91 -3.91 -0.38 -9.66
CA MET A 91 -5.31 0.04 -9.58
C MET A 91 -6.23 -0.86 -10.40
N ALA A 92 -5.80 -1.29 -11.59
CA ALA A 92 -6.56 -2.22 -12.43
C ALA A 92 -6.78 -3.55 -11.70
N ASP A 93 -5.75 -4.10 -11.08
CA ASP A 93 -5.84 -5.37 -10.32
C ASP A 93 -6.74 -5.24 -9.08
N MET A 94 -6.69 -4.12 -8.36
CA MET A 94 -7.57 -3.88 -7.21
C MET A 94 -9.04 -3.74 -7.63
N ILE A 95 -9.30 -3.09 -8.76
CA ILE A 95 -10.65 -2.95 -9.33
C ILE A 95 -11.19 -4.32 -9.78
N ASP A 96 -10.35 -5.13 -10.42
CA ASP A 96 -10.71 -6.49 -10.84
C ASP A 96 -10.99 -7.37 -9.62
N ALA A 97 -10.13 -7.34 -8.61
CA ALA A 97 -10.31 -8.07 -7.35
C ALA A 97 -11.58 -7.66 -6.58
N ALA A 98 -12.01 -6.40 -6.70
CA ALA A 98 -13.25 -5.91 -6.13
C ALA A 98 -14.49 -6.33 -6.95
N ASN A 99 -14.29 -6.90 -8.14
CA ASN A 99 -15.35 -7.34 -9.06
C ASN A 99 -16.41 -6.26 -9.31
N ILE A 100 -15.95 -5.03 -9.61
CA ILE A 100 -16.83 -3.87 -9.82
C ILE A 100 -17.70 -4.07 -11.07
N ALA A 101 -19.02 -3.91 -10.92
CA ALA A 101 -19.99 -4.10 -11.98
C ALA A 101 -20.93 -2.87 -12.15
N PRO A 102 -21.56 -2.71 -13.31
CA PRO A 102 -22.55 -1.66 -13.54
C PRO A 102 -23.69 -1.70 -12.51
N GLY A 103 -24.09 -0.55 -12.02
CA GLY A 103 -25.15 -0.38 -11.04
C GLY A 103 -24.71 -0.46 -9.58
N MET A 104 -23.48 -0.88 -9.29
CA MET A 104 -22.97 -0.98 -7.93
C MET A 104 -22.80 0.39 -7.25
N ARG A 105 -22.97 0.40 -5.94
CA ARG A 105 -22.58 1.49 -5.05
C ARG A 105 -21.21 1.15 -4.47
N VAL A 106 -20.21 1.94 -4.80
CA VAL A 106 -18.81 1.68 -4.43
C VAL A 106 -18.31 2.72 -3.43
N LEU A 107 -17.65 2.26 -2.38
CA LEU A 107 -16.92 3.09 -1.44
C LEU A 107 -15.43 3.06 -1.77
N GLU A 108 -14.83 4.22 -1.98
CA GLU A 108 -13.37 4.38 -2.05
C GLU A 108 -12.86 5.10 -0.81
N ILE A 109 -11.79 4.59 -0.20
CA ILE A 109 -11.09 5.22 0.92
C ILE A 109 -9.71 5.66 0.44
N GLY A 110 -9.48 6.97 0.43
CA GLY A 110 -8.29 7.59 -0.12
C GLY A 110 -8.52 8.12 -1.54
N THR A 111 -9.23 9.25 -1.67
CA THR A 111 -9.51 9.87 -2.99
C THR A 111 -8.22 10.26 -3.73
N GLY A 112 -7.24 10.82 -3.01
CA GLY A 112 -6.00 11.29 -3.59
C GLY A 112 -6.23 12.28 -4.74
N THR A 113 -5.74 11.96 -5.93
CA THR A 113 -5.94 12.80 -7.12
C THR A 113 -7.35 12.76 -7.70
N GLY A 114 -8.17 11.77 -7.31
CA GLY A 114 -9.50 11.49 -7.86
C GLY A 114 -9.49 10.59 -9.10
N TRP A 115 -8.32 10.15 -9.58
CA TRP A 115 -8.23 9.38 -10.81
C TRP A 115 -8.93 8.02 -10.70
N ASN A 116 -8.68 7.27 -9.64
CA ASN A 116 -9.32 5.97 -9.41
C ASN A 116 -10.84 6.12 -9.23
N ALA A 117 -11.31 7.13 -8.48
CA ALA A 117 -12.73 7.44 -8.34
C ALA A 117 -13.43 7.71 -9.69
N ALA A 118 -12.74 8.40 -10.61
CA ALA A 118 -13.26 8.64 -11.97
C ALA A 118 -13.38 7.34 -12.78
N ILE A 119 -12.39 6.45 -12.70
CA ILE A 119 -12.41 5.13 -13.33
C ILE A 119 -13.57 4.29 -12.77
N LEU A 120 -13.71 4.22 -11.45
CA LEU A 120 -14.82 3.53 -10.78
C LEU A 120 -16.17 4.08 -11.22
N SER A 121 -16.32 5.41 -11.38
CA SER A 121 -17.58 6.01 -11.82
C SER A 121 -17.98 5.58 -13.23
N THR A 122 -17.02 5.36 -14.11
CA THR A 122 -17.29 4.81 -15.46
C THR A 122 -17.72 3.36 -15.39
N LEU A 123 -17.10 2.55 -14.54
CA LEU A 123 -17.43 1.13 -14.40
C LEU A 123 -18.82 0.90 -13.82
N VAL A 124 -19.19 1.65 -12.77
CA VAL A 124 -20.54 1.52 -12.18
C VAL A 124 -21.64 2.13 -13.06
N GLY A 125 -21.27 3.05 -13.96
CA GLY A 125 -22.19 3.67 -14.89
C GLY A 125 -23.30 4.51 -14.22
N PRO A 126 -24.30 4.99 -14.98
CA PRO A 126 -25.29 5.94 -14.49
C PRO A 126 -26.31 5.35 -13.49
N ALA A 127 -26.42 4.04 -13.39
CA ALA A 127 -27.27 3.36 -12.41
C ALA A 127 -26.56 3.09 -11.07
N GLY A 128 -25.23 3.18 -11.05
CA GLY A 128 -24.40 3.03 -9.86
C GLY A 128 -24.01 4.36 -9.23
N SER A 129 -23.19 4.29 -8.18
CA SER A 129 -22.66 5.48 -7.53
C SER A 129 -21.29 5.20 -6.89
N VAL A 130 -20.45 6.23 -6.81
CA VAL A 130 -19.16 6.19 -6.13
C VAL A 130 -19.13 7.25 -5.03
N THR A 131 -18.87 6.83 -3.80
CA THR A 131 -18.50 7.73 -2.70
C THR A 131 -17.03 7.55 -2.41
N SER A 132 -16.27 8.63 -2.49
CA SER A 132 -14.83 8.62 -2.24
C SER A 132 -14.49 9.50 -1.03
N VAL A 133 -13.74 8.96 -0.09
CA VAL A 133 -13.41 9.59 1.19
C VAL A 133 -11.94 10.03 1.20
N GLU A 134 -11.69 11.28 1.58
CA GLU A 134 -10.35 11.85 1.69
C GLU A 134 -10.17 12.58 3.02
N ILE A 135 -9.14 12.21 3.74
CA ILE A 135 -8.86 12.82 5.06
C ILE A 135 -8.29 14.24 4.96
N ASP A 136 -7.56 14.53 3.88
CA ASP A 136 -6.93 15.85 3.67
C ASP A 136 -7.91 16.81 3.00
N PRO A 137 -8.29 17.92 3.65
CA PRO A 137 -9.25 18.87 3.07
C PRO A 137 -8.78 19.51 1.76
N GLY A 138 -7.46 19.77 1.62
CA GLY A 138 -6.87 20.36 0.43
C GLY A 138 -6.87 19.40 -0.76
N VAL A 139 -6.49 18.15 -0.51
CA VAL A 139 -6.55 17.06 -1.50
C VAL A 139 -8.00 16.80 -1.92
N ALA A 140 -8.92 16.73 -0.94
CA ALA A 140 -10.36 16.54 -1.21
C ALA A 140 -10.95 17.68 -2.06
N ALA A 141 -10.59 18.93 -1.79
CA ALA A 141 -11.05 20.07 -2.57
C ALA A 141 -10.57 19.98 -4.03
N ALA A 142 -9.28 19.72 -4.24
CA ALA A 142 -8.71 19.55 -5.57
C ALA A 142 -9.31 18.34 -6.33
N ALA A 143 -9.60 17.26 -5.65
CA ALA A 143 -10.26 16.10 -6.23
C ALA A 143 -11.72 16.43 -6.65
N ARG A 144 -12.49 17.17 -5.84
CA ARG A 144 -13.85 17.60 -6.20
C ARG A 144 -13.89 18.41 -7.51
N GLU A 145 -12.92 19.30 -7.69
CA GLU A 145 -12.82 20.09 -8.93
C GLU A 145 -12.60 19.19 -10.15
N ARG A 146 -11.67 18.22 -10.05
CA ARG A 146 -11.39 17.27 -11.14
C ARG A 146 -12.55 16.33 -11.43
N LEU A 147 -13.30 15.97 -10.40
CA LEU A 147 -14.42 15.01 -10.45
C LEU A 147 -15.79 15.67 -10.71
N ALA A 148 -15.86 16.97 -10.89
CA ALA A 148 -17.13 17.74 -11.00
C ALA A 148 -18.11 17.23 -12.08
N ARG A 149 -17.61 16.46 -13.07
CA ARG A 149 -18.42 15.92 -14.19
C ARG A 149 -18.62 14.41 -14.14
N THR A 150 -18.17 13.75 -13.09
CA THR A 150 -18.21 12.27 -12.99
C THR A 150 -19.36 11.74 -12.13
N GLY A 151 -20.05 12.60 -11.38
CA GLY A 151 -21.04 12.18 -10.42
C GLY A 151 -20.50 11.59 -9.12
N VAL A 152 -19.16 11.50 -8.97
CA VAL A 152 -18.51 11.01 -7.74
C VAL A 152 -18.79 11.95 -6.57
N ARG A 153 -19.24 11.39 -5.44
CA ARG A 153 -19.39 12.11 -4.19
C ARG A 153 -18.07 12.07 -3.39
N VAL A 154 -17.34 13.17 -3.33
CA VAL A 154 -16.12 13.28 -2.52
C VAL A 154 -16.47 13.80 -1.12
N VAL A 155 -16.11 13.02 -0.10
CA VAL A 155 -16.32 13.32 1.32
C VAL A 155 -14.97 13.63 1.98
N THR A 156 -14.91 14.70 2.78
CA THR A 156 -13.73 14.97 3.60
C THR A 156 -13.91 14.32 4.96
N GLY A 157 -13.02 13.41 5.34
CA GLY A 157 -13.09 12.68 6.60
C GLY A 157 -12.40 11.32 6.53
N THR A 158 -12.70 10.46 7.50
CA THR A 158 -12.16 9.09 7.62
C THR A 158 -13.14 8.02 7.15
N THR A 159 -14.41 8.35 7.05
CA THR A 159 -15.49 7.46 6.64
C THR A 159 -16.59 8.22 5.89
N ALA A 160 -17.43 7.53 5.17
CA ALA A 160 -18.57 8.11 4.49
C ALA A 160 -19.69 8.44 5.51
N PRO A 161 -20.34 9.61 5.43
CA PRO A 161 -21.46 9.94 6.32
C PRO A 161 -22.76 9.23 5.91
N GLY A 162 -23.68 9.10 6.86
CA GLY A 162 -25.01 8.54 6.64
C GLY A 162 -25.07 7.02 6.85
N THR A 163 -26.10 6.39 6.34
CA THR A 163 -26.44 4.96 6.53
C THR A 163 -26.47 4.16 5.21
N ASP A 164 -25.96 4.74 4.12
CA ASP A 164 -25.88 4.03 2.85
C ASP A 164 -25.02 2.78 2.96
N THR A 165 -25.42 1.70 2.34
CA THR A 165 -24.61 0.47 2.21
C THR A 165 -23.95 0.44 0.84
N TYR A 166 -22.82 -0.24 0.75
CA TYR A 166 -22.00 -0.36 -0.45
C TYR A 166 -21.87 -1.81 -0.89
N ASP A 167 -21.86 -2.01 -2.20
CA ASP A 167 -21.75 -3.33 -2.82
C ASP A 167 -20.28 -3.77 -2.97
N ALA A 168 -19.34 -2.84 -2.84
CA ALA A 168 -17.89 -3.09 -2.73
C ALA A 168 -17.18 -1.89 -2.09
N ALA A 169 -16.01 -2.14 -1.48
CA ALA A 169 -15.12 -1.08 -1.03
C ALA A 169 -13.68 -1.33 -1.48
N ILE A 170 -12.95 -0.24 -1.83
CA ILE A 170 -11.53 -0.24 -2.16
C ILE A 170 -10.83 0.80 -1.31
N ALA A 171 -9.82 0.39 -0.54
CA ALA A 171 -8.95 1.32 0.16
C ALA A 171 -7.64 1.49 -0.63
N THR A 172 -7.26 2.74 -0.91
CA THR A 172 -6.02 3.11 -1.58
C THR A 172 -4.95 3.60 -0.60
N CYS A 173 -5.06 3.18 0.64
CA CYS A 173 -4.09 3.38 1.71
C CYS A 173 -3.97 2.11 2.56
N ALA A 174 -2.76 1.84 3.08
CA ALA A 174 -2.51 0.66 3.87
C ALA A 174 -2.97 0.82 5.32
N VAL A 175 -3.50 -0.24 5.89
CA VAL A 175 -3.91 -0.32 7.30
C VAL A 175 -3.21 -1.47 8.01
N SER A 176 -3.07 -1.36 9.31
CA SER A 176 -2.74 -2.48 10.20
C SER A 176 -3.97 -3.03 10.90
N ASN A 177 -4.94 -2.16 11.17
CA ASN A 177 -6.26 -2.52 11.69
C ASN A 177 -7.32 -2.06 10.68
N VAL A 178 -8.20 -2.95 10.26
CA VAL A 178 -9.33 -2.60 9.36
C VAL A 178 -10.36 -1.84 10.19
N PRO A 179 -10.64 -0.55 9.87
CA PRO A 179 -11.61 0.22 10.63
C PRO A 179 -13.02 -0.37 10.51
N LEU A 180 -13.69 -0.56 11.63
CA LEU A 180 -15.04 -1.14 11.68
C LEU A 180 -16.05 -0.33 10.85
N GLU A 181 -15.92 1.00 10.86
CA GLU A 181 -16.77 1.89 10.07
C GLU A 181 -16.71 1.65 8.55
N TRP A 182 -15.68 0.98 8.04
CA TRP A 182 -15.60 0.63 6.63
C TRP A 182 -16.41 -0.62 6.32
N THR A 183 -16.50 -1.54 7.26
CA THR A 183 -17.10 -2.87 7.10
C THR A 183 -18.57 -2.89 7.47
N GLU A 184 -18.99 -2.16 8.49
CA GLU A 184 -20.41 -1.98 8.87
C GLU A 184 -21.29 -1.42 7.76
N ARG A 185 -20.65 -0.81 6.75
CA ARG A 185 -21.32 -0.19 5.60
C ARG A 185 -21.32 -1.07 4.34
N LEU A 186 -20.73 -2.26 4.42
CA LEU A 186 -20.74 -3.22 3.32
C LEU A 186 -22.04 -4.05 3.33
N GLY A 187 -22.55 -4.32 2.14
CA GLY A 187 -23.62 -5.31 1.97
C GLY A 187 -23.10 -6.71 2.27
N GLN A 188 -24.03 -7.65 2.41
CA GLN A 188 -23.69 -9.05 2.59
C GLN A 188 -22.75 -9.51 1.45
N ASP A 189 -21.69 -10.24 1.78
CA ASP A 189 -20.67 -10.76 0.85
C ASP A 189 -19.91 -9.69 0.03
N ALA A 190 -20.11 -8.39 0.32
CA ALA A 190 -19.43 -7.33 -0.39
C ALA A 190 -17.92 -7.36 -0.11
N PRO A 191 -17.05 -7.28 -1.14
CA PRO A 191 -15.61 -7.28 -0.95
C PRO A 191 -15.12 -5.95 -0.39
N LEU A 192 -14.16 -6.03 0.53
CA LEU A 192 -13.26 -4.95 0.89
C LEU A 192 -11.85 -5.29 0.36
N VAL A 193 -11.42 -4.57 -0.67
CA VAL A 193 -10.06 -4.68 -1.19
C VAL A 193 -9.18 -3.66 -0.48
N VAL A 194 -8.18 -4.14 0.27
CA VAL A 194 -7.40 -3.28 1.14
C VAL A 194 -5.92 -3.70 1.20
N PRO A 195 -4.97 -2.75 1.10
CA PRO A 195 -3.57 -3.00 1.41
C PRO A 195 -3.41 -3.19 2.92
N TRP A 196 -2.91 -4.34 3.33
CA TRP A 196 -2.76 -4.64 4.74
C TRP A 196 -1.30 -4.93 5.12
N THR A 197 -0.95 -4.59 6.36
CA THR A 197 0.34 -4.90 6.95
C THR A 197 0.22 -4.88 8.47
N PRO A 198 0.89 -5.80 9.17
CA PRO A 198 0.87 -5.80 10.63
C PRO A 198 1.56 -4.59 11.27
N TYR A 199 2.29 -3.78 10.49
CA TYR A 199 3.10 -2.68 11.02
C TYR A 199 2.63 -1.33 10.47
N ALA A 200 2.47 -0.37 11.37
CA ALA A 200 1.90 0.94 11.05
C ALA A 200 2.86 1.87 10.26
N ASP A 201 4.15 1.58 10.15
CA ASP A 201 5.14 2.54 9.70
C ASP A 201 6.10 2.07 8.60
N SER A 202 6.20 0.76 8.31
CA SER A 202 7.15 0.23 7.32
C SER A 202 6.75 -1.13 6.73
N GLY A 203 7.51 -1.58 5.74
CA GLY A 203 7.37 -2.89 5.11
C GLY A 203 6.36 -2.93 3.94
N PRO A 204 6.26 -4.06 3.24
CA PRO A 204 5.29 -4.31 2.20
C PRO A 204 3.85 -4.24 2.72
N THR A 205 2.93 -3.98 1.81
CA THR A 205 1.49 -3.84 2.10
C THR A 205 0.68 -4.63 1.08
N PRO A 206 0.77 -5.97 1.10
CA PRO A 206 0.05 -6.80 0.15
C PRO A 206 -1.45 -6.51 0.17
N ILE A 207 -2.08 -6.67 -0.98
CA ILE A 207 -3.52 -6.49 -1.15
C ILE A 207 -4.23 -7.74 -0.67
N VAL A 208 -5.21 -7.57 0.20
CA VAL A 208 -6.14 -8.62 0.63
C VAL A 208 -7.56 -8.28 0.21
N VAL A 209 -8.33 -9.31 -0.14
CA VAL A 209 -9.76 -9.19 -0.46
C VAL A 209 -10.55 -9.82 0.68
N LEU A 210 -11.05 -8.99 1.56
CA LEU A 210 -11.81 -9.42 2.74
C LEU A 210 -13.31 -9.46 2.45
N ARG A 211 -13.99 -10.47 3.00
CA ARG A 211 -15.45 -10.60 3.02
C ARG A 211 -15.88 -11.03 4.42
N GLU A 212 -17.11 -10.74 4.75
CA GLU A 212 -17.72 -11.26 5.98
C GLU A 212 -17.84 -12.79 5.90
N THR A 213 -17.34 -13.46 6.93
CA THR A 213 -17.36 -14.92 7.05
C THR A 213 -17.69 -15.27 8.51
N GLY A 214 -18.96 -15.48 8.80
CA GLY A 214 -19.44 -15.58 10.18
C GLY A 214 -19.20 -14.28 10.95
N ASP A 215 -18.50 -14.35 12.07
CA ASP A 215 -18.23 -13.20 12.95
C ASP A 215 -16.90 -12.48 12.63
N VAL A 216 -16.20 -12.86 11.56
CA VAL A 216 -14.92 -12.30 11.18
C VAL A 216 -14.91 -11.86 9.72
N LEU A 217 -13.98 -10.95 9.39
CA LEU A 217 -13.63 -10.68 8.00
C LEU A 217 -12.47 -11.58 7.60
N ALA A 218 -12.60 -12.27 6.48
CA ALA A 218 -11.52 -13.14 6.01
C ALA A 218 -11.38 -13.11 4.48
N GLY A 219 -10.18 -13.43 3.99
CA GLY A 219 -9.95 -13.59 2.57
C GLY A 219 -8.48 -13.70 2.18
N PRO A 220 -8.23 -14.04 0.91
CA PRO A 220 -6.88 -14.27 0.38
C PRO A 220 -6.12 -12.97 0.14
N PHE A 221 -4.80 -13.04 0.25
CA PHE A 221 -3.93 -12.05 -0.37
C PHE A 221 -3.86 -12.31 -1.88
N VAL A 222 -3.92 -11.26 -2.66
CA VAL A 222 -4.04 -11.39 -4.13
C VAL A 222 -2.88 -10.76 -4.89
N ARG A 223 -2.16 -9.83 -4.26
CA ARG A 223 -1.06 -9.14 -4.90
C ARG A 223 -0.12 -8.49 -3.88
N ASP A 224 1.18 -8.50 -4.18
CA ASP A 224 2.16 -7.68 -3.49
C ASP A 224 2.02 -6.20 -3.87
N ALA A 225 2.18 -5.33 -2.88
CA ALA A 225 2.07 -3.89 -3.07
C ALA A 225 2.86 -3.09 -2.02
N ALA A 226 2.98 -1.78 -2.28
CA ALA A 226 3.50 -0.81 -1.33
C ALA A 226 2.65 0.45 -1.34
N PHE A 227 1.78 0.60 -0.36
CA PHE A 227 0.92 1.77 -0.17
C PHE A 227 1.40 2.66 0.97
N MET A 228 1.09 3.94 0.86
CA MET A 228 1.16 4.85 1.99
C MET A 228 0.18 4.42 3.08
N ARG A 229 0.60 4.61 4.34
CA ARG A 229 -0.23 4.26 5.51
C ARG A 229 -1.44 5.18 5.63
N ASN A 230 -2.55 4.62 6.04
CA ASN A 230 -3.69 5.40 6.50
C ASN A 230 -3.22 6.42 7.54
N ARG A 231 -3.57 7.67 7.34
CA ARG A 231 -3.02 8.79 8.12
C ARG A 231 -3.39 8.70 9.60
N VAL A 232 -4.55 8.13 9.92
CA VAL A 232 -5.01 7.91 11.31
C VAL A 232 -4.18 6.83 12.01
N GLN A 233 -3.73 5.81 11.27
CA GLN A 233 -2.94 4.69 11.79
C GLN A 233 -1.43 4.86 11.60
N ARG A 234 -1.02 6.01 11.09
CA ARG A 234 0.39 6.30 10.88
C ARG A 234 1.09 6.52 12.21
N ALA A 235 2.08 5.67 12.53
CA ALA A 235 2.88 5.84 13.72
C ALA A 235 3.65 7.18 13.72
N PRO A 236 3.86 7.80 14.89
CA PRO A 236 4.81 8.89 15.03
C PRO A 236 6.18 8.47 14.49
N ARG A 237 6.91 9.42 13.88
CA ARG A 237 8.23 9.16 13.32
C ARG A 237 9.19 8.76 14.44
N GLN A 238 9.45 7.48 14.59
CA GLN A 238 10.42 6.95 15.54
C GLN A 238 11.70 6.60 14.81
N ARG A 239 12.84 6.92 15.46
CA ARG A 239 14.14 6.44 14.99
C ARG A 239 14.15 4.92 15.07
N PHE A 240 14.68 4.24 14.04
CA PHE A 240 14.76 2.79 14.07
C PHE A 240 15.71 2.37 15.21
N PRO A 241 15.37 1.35 16.01
CA PRO A 241 16.23 0.83 17.06
C PRO A 241 17.66 0.55 16.52
N GLY A 242 18.67 0.71 17.35
CA GLY A 242 20.07 0.48 16.96
C GLY A 242 20.68 1.51 16.02
N THR A 243 19.98 2.57 15.61
CA THR A 243 20.58 3.60 14.76
C THR A 243 21.70 4.33 15.50
N GLY A 244 22.96 4.06 15.12
CA GLY A 244 24.17 4.61 15.74
C GLY A 244 24.59 3.91 17.05
N ALA A 245 23.99 2.76 17.37
CA ALA A 245 24.43 1.90 18.46
C ALA A 245 25.53 0.94 17.99
N GLU A 246 26.45 0.61 18.89
CA GLU A 246 27.39 -0.50 18.67
C GLU A 246 26.62 -1.84 18.79
N PRO A 247 26.90 -2.83 17.95
CA PRO A 247 26.24 -4.12 18.04
C PRO A 247 26.73 -4.92 19.26
N ASP A 248 25.80 -5.61 19.91
CA ASP A 248 26.10 -6.55 20.99
C ASP A 248 26.68 -7.88 20.44
N GLY A 249 26.37 -8.19 19.17
CA GLY A 249 26.87 -9.39 18.52
C GLY A 249 26.75 -9.36 16.99
N VAL A 250 27.37 -10.38 16.39
CA VAL A 250 27.40 -10.64 14.96
C VAL A 250 26.93 -12.05 14.68
N GLY A 251 26.17 -12.24 13.60
CA GLY A 251 25.65 -13.53 13.17
C GLY A 251 25.61 -13.67 11.66
N ARG A 252 24.89 -14.66 11.19
CA ARG A 252 24.63 -14.90 9.76
C ARG A 252 23.16 -15.19 9.52
N PHE A 253 22.67 -14.72 8.36
CA PHE A 253 21.38 -15.09 7.80
C PHE A 253 21.63 -15.75 6.42
N PRO A 254 20.80 -16.70 5.99
CA PRO A 254 21.00 -17.41 4.72
C PRO A 254 21.08 -16.51 3.49
N LEU A 255 20.31 -15.42 3.48
CA LEU A 255 20.24 -14.45 2.39
C LEU A 255 20.88 -13.11 2.77
N GLY A 256 21.47 -12.43 1.80
CA GLY A 256 21.89 -11.05 1.95
C GLY A 256 20.74 -10.05 1.82
N SER A 257 20.96 -8.83 2.27
CA SER A 257 19.92 -7.79 2.18
C SER A 257 19.48 -7.50 0.75
N VAL A 258 20.35 -7.67 -0.25
CA VAL A 258 20.03 -7.44 -1.66
C VAL A 258 18.98 -8.45 -2.14
N GLU A 259 19.13 -9.72 -1.76
CA GLU A 259 18.15 -10.78 -2.06
C GLU A 259 16.82 -10.55 -1.32
N LEU A 260 16.90 -10.12 -0.05
CA LEU A 260 15.74 -9.77 0.76
C LEU A 260 15.00 -8.51 0.28
N LEU A 261 15.58 -7.72 -0.63
CA LEU A 261 14.88 -6.60 -1.28
C LEU A 261 13.91 -7.06 -2.36
N ASP A 262 13.95 -8.34 -2.77
CA ASP A 262 12.85 -8.90 -3.56
C ASP A 262 11.55 -8.73 -2.77
N ARG A 263 10.62 -8.00 -3.37
CA ARG A 263 9.41 -7.56 -2.66
C ARG A 263 8.52 -8.74 -2.31
N ASP A 264 8.37 -9.69 -3.22
CA ASP A 264 7.53 -10.86 -3.04
C ASP A 264 8.06 -11.76 -1.91
N LEU A 265 9.36 -12.00 -1.89
CA LEU A 265 10.03 -12.71 -0.80
C LEU A 265 9.87 -11.99 0.55
N LEU A 266 10.13 -10.68 0.57
CA LEU A 266 10.02 -9.89 1.79
C LEU A 266 8.57 -9.84 2.31
N THR A 267 7.59 -9.79 1.42
CA THR A 267 6.16 -9.83 1.78
C THR A 267 5.82 -11.11 2.53
N ARG A 268 6.21 -12.26 2.01
CA ARG A 268 5.95 -13.56 2.67
C ARG A 268 6.65 -13.66 4.02
N LEU A 269 7.88 -13.19 4.12
CA LEU A 269 8.59 -13.13 5.41
C LEU A 269 7.88 -12.23 6.42
N VAL A 270 7.39 -11.06 6.00
CA VAL A 270 6.61 -10.16 6.88
C VAL A 270 5.34 -10.84 7.40
N LEU A 271 4.64 -11.57 6.53
CA LEU A 271 3.42 -12.29 6.91
C LEU A 271 3.70 -13.44 7.88
N ALA A 272 4.84 -14.12 7.72
CA ALA A 272 5.24 -15.26 8.56
C ALA A 272 6.02 -14.87 9.85
N CYS A 273 6.29 -13.58 10.06
CA CYS A 273 7.12 -13.12 11.19
C CYS A 273 6.35 -12.09 12.05
N PRO A 274 5.46 -12.52 12.97
CA PRO A 274 4.68 -11.61 13.79
C PRO A 274 5.54 -10.84 14.80
N SER A 275 5.03 -9.69 15.22
CA SER A 275 5.58 -8.87 16.32
C SER A 275 6.99 -8.34 16.06
N MET A 276 7.35 -8.08 14.79
CA MET A 276 8.60 -7.40 14.48
C MET A 276 8.38 -6.35 13.39
N ARG A 277 8.93 -5.16 13.60
CA ARG A 277 9.00 -4.11 12.58
C ARG A 277 10.08 -4.47 11.57
N ILE A 278 9.78 -4.30 10.28
CA ILE A 278 10.75 -4.47 9.20
C ILE A 278 10.90 -3.14 8.46
N ASP A 279 12.14 -2.71 8.27
CA ASP A 279 12.48 -1.49 7.54
C ASP A 279 13.56 -1.81 6.51
N VAL A 280 13.56 -1.08 5.41
CA VAL A 280 14.53 -1.20 4.32
C VAL A 280 15.16 0.16 4.10
N GLY A 281 16.49 0.22 4.04
CA GLY A 281 17.16 1.49 3.82
C GLY A 281 18.66 1.35 3.55
N GLY A 282 19.30 2.47 3.25
CA GLY A 282 20.76 2.55 3.15
C GLY A 282 21.41 2.83 4.50
N ARG A 283 22.49 2.12 4.80
CA ARG A 283 23.33 2.35 5.99
C ARG A 283 24.81 2.33 5.59
N PRO A 284 25.68 3.09 6.31
CA PRO A 284 27.11 2.98 6.12
C PRO A 284 27.59 1.57 6.45
N TRP A 285 28.30 0.93 5.52
CA TRP A 285 28.91 -0.38 5.67
C TRP A 285 30.19 -0.45 4.83
N ASN A 286 31.31 -0.84 5.45
CA ASN A 286 32.61 -0.90 4.78
C ASN A 286 32.98 0.38 4.00
N GLY A 287 32.64 1.56 4.55
CA GLY A 287 32.98 2.86 3.97
C GLY A 287 32.04 3.30 2.81
N GLN A 288 31.02 2.53 2.49
CA GLN A 288 30.04 2.85 1.46
C GLN A 288 28.59 2.77 2.02
N SER A 289 27.64 3.37 1.33
CA SER A 289 26.22 3.15 1.64
C SER A 289 25.79 1.81 1.05
N ALA A 290 25.35 0.90 1.89
CA ALA A 290 24.82 -0.41 1.48
C ALA A 290 23.33 -0.52 1.82
N PRO A 291 22.54 -1.25 1.01
CA PRO A 291 21.17 -1.59 1.38
C PRO A 291 21.20 -2.50 2.61
N VAL A 292 20.24 -2.31 3.50
CA VAL A 292 20.09 -3.11 4.71
C VAL A 292 18.62 -3.43 4.92
N VAL A 293 18.33 -4.66 5.32
CA VAL A 293 17.04 -5.03 5.91
C VAL A 293 17.20 -4.99 7.41
N ALA A 294 16.37 -4.21 8.05
CA ALA A 294 16.40 -3.94 9.47
C ALA A 294 15.15 -4.52 10.14
N LEU A 295 15.35 -5.30 11.21
CA LEU A 295 14.30 -5.86 12.04
C LEU A 295 14.31 -5.17 13.41
N GLY A 296 13.16 -4.89 13.98
CA GLY A 296 13.06 -4.22 15.28
C GLY A 296 11.88 -4.74 16.10
N ALA A 297 12.09 -4.90 17.42
CA ALA A 297 11.04 -5.20 18.39
C ALA A 297 11.42 -4.58 19.74
N GLY A 298 10.63 -3.61 20.25
CA GLY A 298 11.04 -2.81 21.40
C GLY A 298 12.37 -2.11 21.14
N ASP A 299 13.34 -2.30 22.05
CA ASP A 299 14.69 -1.77 21.92
C ASP A 299 15.66 -2.73 21.20
N SER A 300 15.22 -3.93 20.86
CA SER A 300 16.01 -4.92 20.13
C SER A 300 15.99 -4.66 18.64
N TRP A 301 17.12 -4.91 17.99
CA TRP A 301 17.29 -4.68 16.58
C TRP A 301 18.23 -5.69 15.92
N VAL A 302 18.02 -5.91 14.61
CA VAL A 302 18.87 -6.72 13.74
C VAL A 302 19.06 -5.97 12.42
N TYR A 303 20.29 -5.91 11.92
CA TYR A 303 20.59 -5.45 10.56
C TYR A 303 21.18 -6.62 9.76
N ILE A 304 20.55 -6.93 8.62
CA ILE A 304 21.04 -7.92 7.66
C ILE A 304 21.72 -7.16 6.53
N TRP A 305 22.99 -7.48 6.30
CA TRP A 305 23.87 -6.82 5.35
C TRP A 305 23.92 -7.56 4.00
N PRO A 306 24.49 -6.96 2.92
CA PRO A 306 24.46 -7.56 1.58
C PRO A 306 25.07 -8.94 1.45
N ASP A 307 26.04 -9.29 2.30
CA ASP A 307 26.72 -10.60 2.29
C ASP A 307 26.07 -11.63 3.25
N GLY A 308 24.90 -11.33 3.79
CA GLY A 308 24.25 -12.17 4.80
C GLY A 308 24.84 -12.06 6.21
N THR A 309 25.85 -11.18 6.42
CA THR A 309 26.28 -10.83 7.78
C THR A 309 25.13 -10.16 8.52
N VAL A 310 25.00 -10.47 9.79
CA VAL A 310 24.00 -9.90 10.68
C VAL A 310 24.70 -9.20 11.83
N THR A 311 24.27 -7.97 12.12
CA THR A 311 24.63 -7.28 13.37
C THR A 311 23.36 -7.03 14.18
N TYR A 312 23.41 -7.24 15.50
CA TYR A 312 22.23 -7.11 16.35
C TYR A 312 22.56 -6.51 17.71
N GLY A 313 21.52 -5.96 18.35
CA GLY A 313 21.57 -5.47 19.72
C GLY A 313 20.28 -5.79 20.46
N GLY A 314 20.38 -5.97 21.77
CA GLY A 314 19.28 -6.38 22.64
C GLY A 314 19.01 -7.89 22.56
N ASP A 315 17.74 -8.27 22.52
CA ASP A 315 17.32 -9.68 22.54
C ASP A 315 17.64 -10.39 21.21
N ALA A 316 18.54 -11.35 21.24
CA ALA A 316 18.94 -12.16 20.08
C ALA A 316 17.78 -13.02 19.51
N SER A 317 16.72 -13.28 20.28
CA SER A 317 15.54 -14.02 19.83
C SER A 317 14.83 -13.38 18.64
N LEU A 318 15.07 -12.09 18.38
CA LEU A 318 14.53 -11.42 17.21
C LEU A 318 15.06 -12.02 15.90
N LEU A 319 16.38 -12.30 15.83
CA LEU A 319 17.00 -12.99 14.69
C LEU A 319 16.49 -14.44 14.59
N GLU A 320 16.42 -15.14 15.71
CA GLU A 320 15.93 -16.53 15.74
C GLU A 320 14.51 -16.65 15.20
N ARG A 321 13.61 -15.76 15.60
CA ARG A 321 12.22 -15.73 15.10
C ARG A 321 12.14 -15.43 13.60
N PHE A 322 12.97 -14.51 13.11
CA PHE A 322 13.01 -14.22 11.68
C PHE A 322 13.58 -15.39 10.88
N THR A 323 14.63 -16.04 11.41
CA THR A 323 15.21 -17.24 10.80
C THR A 323 14.20 -18.41 10.79
N ALA A 324 13.45 -18.60 11.87
CA ALA A 324 12.40 -19.63 11.92
C ALA A 324 11.30 -19.37 10.87
N GLY A 325 10.89 -18.12 10.67
CA GLY A 325 9.96 -17.76 9.60
C GLY A 325 10.51 -18.07 8.21
N TYR A 326 11.78 -17.78 7.97
CA TYR A 326 12.47 -18.13 6.72
C TYR A 326 12.52 -19.65 6.51
N GLU A 327 12.98 -20.42 7.49
CA GLU A 327 13.07 -21.89 7.42
C GLU A 327 11.71 -22.56 7.18
N LEU A 328 10.66 -21.99 7.74
CA LEU A 328 9.30 -22.47 7.54
C LEU A 328 8.85 -22.28 6.08
N LEU A 329 9.12 -21.10 5.51
CA LEU A 329 8.79 -20.79 4.10
C LEU A 329 9.64 -21.60 3.13
N ASP A 330 10.94 -21.76 3.42
CA ASP A 330 11.88 -22.53 2.63
C ASP A 330 11.49 -24.04 2.63
N GLY A 331 11.15 -24.57 3.79
CA GLY A 331 10.66 -25.95 3.94
C GLY A 331 9.32 -26.21 3.22
N ALA A 332 8.53 -25.17 2.98
CA ALA A 332 7.28 -25.22 2.21
C ALA A 332 7.46 -24.88 0.72
N ASP A 333 8.70 -24.79 0.23
CA ASP A 333 9.04 -24.44 -1.16
C ASP A 333 8.49 -23.07 -1.61
N TRP A 334 8.52 -22.10 -0.72
CA TRP A 334 8.13 -20.69 -0.98
C TRP A 334 6.75 -20.56 -1.64
N PRO A 335 5.67 -20.92 -0.95
CA PRO A 335 4.30 -20.90 -1.48
C PRO A 335 3.93 -19.52 -2.04
N GLY A 336 3.03 -19.49 -3.01
CA GLY A 336 2.52 -18.26 -3.61
C GLY A 336 1.81 -17.37 -2.59
N LEU A 337 1.75 -16.07 -2.84
CA LEU A 337 1.05 -15.13 -1.96
C LEU A 337 -0.45 -15.45 -1.83
N ASP A 338 -1.05 -16.00 -2.88
CA ASP A 338 -2.44 -16.43 -2.94
C ASP A 338 -2.77 -17.64 -2.06
N GLU A 339 -1.75 -18.35 -1.56
CA GLU A 339 -1.91 -19.38 -0.54
C GLU A 339 -2.04 -18.81 0.89
N PHE A 340 -1.76 -17.52 1.06
CA PHE A 340 -1.96 -16.82 2.33
C PHE A 340 -3.34 -16.17 2.37
N SER A 341 -3.92 -16.16 3.55
CA SER A 341 -5.17 -15.44 3.84
C SER A 341 -5.06 -14.64 5.13
N LEU A 342 -5.87 -13.60 5.23
CA LEU A 342 -6.02 -12.79 6.43
C LEU A 342 -7.39 -13.04 7.05
N GLU A 343 -7.41 -13.22 8.36
CA GLU A 343 -8.60 -13.23 9.20
C GLU A 343 -8.50 -12.05 10.18
N VAL A 344 -9.49 -11.19 10.17
CA VAL A 344 -9.57 -10.00 11.03
C VAL A 344 -10.67 -10.22 12.06
N ASP A 345 -10.28 -10.31 13.32
CA ASP A 345 -11.17 -10.31 14.46
C ASP A 345 -11.20 -8.88 15.04
N SER A 346 -12.23 -8.14 14.69
CA SER A 346 -12.36 -6.73 15.06
C SER A 346 -12.61 -6.53 16.56
N GLU A 347 -13.20 -7.51 17.24
CA GLU A 347 -13.45 -7.44 18.68
C GLU A 347 -12.18 -7.73 19.49
N ALA A 348 -11.37 -8.71 19.02
CA ALA A 348 -10.13 -9.10 19.71
C ALA A 348 -8.92 -8.21 19.36
N GLU A 349 -9.05 -7.27 18.41
CA GLU A 349 -7.92 -6.47 17.88
C GLU A 349 -6.76 -7.36 17.39
N VAL A 350 -7.09 -8.51 16.80
CA VAL A 350 -6.14 -9.50 16.30
C VAL A 350 -6.36 -9.77 14.83
N CYS A 351 -5.28 -9.73 14.07
CA CYS A 351 -5.25 -10.22 12.69
C CYS A 351 -4.50 -11.56 12.66
N ARG A 352 -5.08 -12.58 12.04
CA ARG A 352 -4.44 -13.88 11.83
C ARG A 352 -4.10 -14.06 10.36
N VAL A 353 -2.83 -14.19 10.07
CA VAL A 353 -2.37 -14.66 8.76
C VAL A 353 -2.36 -16.19 8.79
N ARG A 354 -2.95 -16.81 7.79
CA ARG A 354 -3.02 -18.27 7.63
C ARG A 354 -2.43 -18.69 6.31
N ALA A 355 -1.74 -19.82 6.32
CA ALA A 355 -1.28 -20.53 5.15
C ALA A 355 -1.39 -22.05 5.39
N PRO A 356 -1.30 -22.91 4.35
CA PRO A 356 -1.43 -24.37 4.52
C PRO A 356 -0.44 -24.98 5.53
N PHE A 357 0.70 -24.33 5.75
CA PHE A 357 1.81 -24.79 6.59
C PHE A 357 1.91 -24.03 7.94
N GLY A 358 1.04 -23.06 8.23
CA GLY A 358 1.10 -22.31 9.50
C GLY A 358 0.03 -21.25 9.67
N ALA A 359 -0.01 -20.69 10.88
CA ALA A 359 -0.84 -19.54 11.18
C ALA A 359 -0.10 -18.63 12.17
N TRP A 360 -0.21 -17.32 11.95
CA TRP A 360 0.49 -16.29 12.72
C TRP A 360 -0.49 -15.24 13.22
N GLU A 361 -0.41 -14.92 14.50
CA GLU A 361 -1.20 -13.84 15.10
C GLU A 361 -0.40 -12.54 15.11
N HIS A 362 -0.98 -11.51 14.51
CA HIS A 362 -0.48 -10.15 14.55
C HIS A 362 -1.40 -9.32 15.44
N ARG A 363 -0.91 -8.92 16.62
CA ARG A 363 -1.64 -7.97 17.45
C ARG A 363 -1.51 -6.58 16.86
N VAL A 364 -2.64 -6.00 16.54
CA VAL A 364 -2.71 -4.64 16.00
C VAL A 364 -2.81 -3.70 17.20
N GLY A 365 -1.70 -3.08 17.58
CA GLY A 365 -1.69 -2.07 18.62
C GLY A 365 -2.46 -0.83 18.20
N ARG A 366 -3.09 -0.17 19.20
CA ARG A 366 -3.73 1.14 19.04
C ARG A 366 -2.71 2.22 18.75
#